data_27f714d362b22022635ddbef398daa81
#
_entry.id   27f714d362b22022635ddbef398daa81
#
_cell.length_a   1.000
_cell.length_b   1.000
_cell.length_c   1.000
_cell.angle_alpha   90.00
_cell.angle_beta   90.00
_cell.angle_gamma   90.00
#
_symmetry.space_group_name_H-M   'P 1'
#
loop_
_entity.id
_entity.type
_entity.pdbx_description
1 polymer ?
#
loop_
_entity_poly.entity_id
_entity_poly.type
_entity_poly.pdbx_seq_one_letter_code
_entity_poly.pdbx_strand_id
1 'polypeptide(L)'
;MIKKLLSHLGEYKRAAVLTPLFAALEAVMDVLLPTIMAFIIDQGIEKGDMNAIIKYGLLTFLVAALALLLGVLAGKYAAEASTGFAGNLRDAMYENIQHYSFSNIDKFSTAGLVTRMTTDVTNVQNAFQMIERMCVRAPVHLIFALFMSVMIGGPLALVFVVAVVFLVAVLASIMVPTFKIFDRVFKNYDNLNASVQENVSAIRVVKSFVREGFENEK
;
A
#
# COMPACT_ATOMS: atom_id res chain seq x y z
N MET A 1 -16.44 7.29 -6.75
CA MET A 1 -15.15 8.00 -6.63
C MET A 1 -14.03 7.25 -7.30
N ILE A 2 -13.72 6.00 -6.93
CA ILE A 2 -12.58 5.21 -7.47
C ILE A 2 -12.62 5.11 -9.00
N LYS A 3 -13.77 4.79 -9.61
CA LYS A 3 -13.90 4.69 -11.08
C LYS A 3 -13.56 6.00 -11.81
N LYS A 4 -13.86 7.15 -11.20
CA LYS A 4 -13.51 8.47 -11.76
C LYS A 4 -12.01 8.75 -11.62
N LEU A 5 -11.38 8.34 -10.53
CA LEU A 5 -9.93 8.44 -10.38
C LEU A 5 -9.21 7.55 -11.40
N LEU A 6 -9.62 6.29 -11.53
CA LEU A 6 -9.01 5.36 -12.49
C LEU A 6 -9.19 5.78 -13.96
N SER A 7 -10.15 6.66 -14.29
CA SER A 7 -10.24 7.19 -15.66
C SER A 7 -9.05 8.06 -16.06
N HIS A 8 -8.34 8.66 -15.08
CA HIS A 8 -7.14 9.45 -15.31
C HIS A 8 -5.86 8.63 -15.54
N LEU A 9 -5.94 7.29 -15.54
CA LEU A 9 -4.81 6.43 -15.95
C LEU A 9 -4.39 6.64 -17.42
N GLY A 10 -5.31 7.07 -18.27
CA GLY A 10 -5.00 7.44 -19.66
C GLY A 10 -4.21 6.35 -20.42
N GLU A 11 -3.04 6.71 -20.87
CA GLU A 11 -2.08 5.85 -21.60
C GLU A 11 -1.36 4.83 -20.69
N TYR A 12 -1.30 5.06 -19.37
CA TYR A 12 -0.60 4.22 -18.39
C TYR A 12 -1.40 2.98 -17.96
N LYS A 13 -2.57 2.71 -18.55
CA LYS A 13 -3.39 1.51 -18.26
C LYS A 13 -2.62 0.21 -18.47
N ARG A 14 -1.73 0.16 -19.46
CA ARG A 14 -0.90 -1.03 -19.71
C ARG A 14 0.07 -1.28 -18.55
N ALA A 15 0.75 -0.25 -18.08
CA ALA A 15 1.65 -0.36 -16.93
C ALA A 15 0.88 -0.76 -15.66
N ALA A 16 -0.30 -0.18 -15.43
CA ALA A 16 -1.18 -0.53 -14.31
C ALA A 16 -1.70 -1.99 -14.33
N VAL A 17 -1.81 -2.62 -15.50
CA VAL A 17 -2.17 -4.05 -15.61
C VAL A 17 -0.94 -4.96 -15.50
N LEU A 18 0.20 -4.51 -16.03
CA LEU A 18 1.44 -5.29 -15.98
C LEU A 18 2.03 -5.36 -14.56
N THR A 19 1.87 -4.32 -13.76
CA THR A 19 2.32 -4.29 -12.35
C THR A 19 1.79 -5.48 -11.54
N PRO A 20 0.46 -5.67 -11.39
CA PRO A 20 -0.08 -6.78 -10.63
C PRO A 20 0.24 -8.14 -11.25
N LEU A 21 0.37 -8.23 -12.57
CA LEU A 21 0.75 -9.47 -13.23
C LEU A 21 2.17 -9.90 -12.84
N PHE A 22 3.16 -9.00 -12.93
CA PHE A 22 4.52 -9.31 -12.53
C PHE A 22 4.65 -9.52 -11.03
N ALA A 23 3.92 -8.77 -10.19
CA ALA A 23 3.88 -8.99 -8.75
C ALA A 23 3.27 -10.36 -8.36
N ALA A 24 2.27 -10.82 -9.10
CA ALA A 24 1.70 -12.15 -8.90
C ALA A 24 2.70 -13.26 -9.29
N LEU A 25 3.38 -13.11 -10.43
CA LEU A 25 4.39 -14.07 -10.87
C LEU A 25 5.59 -14.10 -9.92
N GLU A 26 6.05 -12.96 -9.43
CA GLU A 26 7.08 -12.84 -8.38
C GLU A 26 6.65 -13.63 -7.14
N ALA A 27 5.43 -13.43 -6.64
CA ALA A 27 4.91 -14.13 -5.46
C ALA A 27 4.88 -15.66 -5.64
N VAL A 28 4.58 -16.15 -6.84
CA VAL A 28 4.64 -17.59 -7.16
C VAL A 28 6.08 -18.10 -7.09
N MET A 29 7.04 -17.36 -7.66
CA MET A 29 8.46 -17.73 -7.59
C MET A 29 8.98 -17.76 -6.15
N ASP A 30 8.59 -16.80 -5.32
CA ASP A 30 8.98 -16.74 -3.91
C ASP A 30 8.54 -17.99 -3.12
N VAL A 31 7.35 -18.53 -3.40
CA VAL A 31 6.84 -19.75 -2.75
C VAL A 31 7.50 -21.01 -3.28
N LEU A 32 7.99 -21.01 -4.53
CA LEU A 32 8.72 -22.15 -5.09
C LEU A 32 10.10 -22.34 -4.47
N LEU A 33 10.77 -21.27 -4.02
CA LEU A 33 12.13 -21.36 -3.45
C LEU A 33 12.23 -22.31 -2.24
N PRO A 34 11.38 -22.20 -1.19
CA PRO A 34 11.38 -23.17 -0.08
C PRO A 34 11.06 -24.58 -0.52
N THR A 35 10.21 -24.74 -1.54
CA THR A 35 9.86 -26.08 -2.09
C THR A 35 11.07 -26.75 -2.74
N ILE A 36 11.83 -26.01 -3.54
CA ILE A 36 13.05 -26.54 -4.17
C ILE A 36 14.11 -26.84 -3.10
N MET A 37 14.19 -26.01 -2.05
CA MET A 37 15.08 -26.24 -0.92
C MET A 37 14.77 -27.58 -0.21
N ALA A 38 13.47 -27.92 -0.04
CA ALA A 38 13.09 -29.22 0.50
C ALA A 38 13.60 -30.38 -0.37
N PHE A 39 13.54 -30.26 -1.71
CA PHE A 39 14.11 -31.28 -2.60
C PHE A 39 15.64 -31.39 -2.49
N ILE A 40 16.36 -30.29 -2.22
CA ILE A 40 17.80 -30.34 -1.96
C ILE A 40 18.09 -31.17 -0.71
N ILE A 41 17.27 -31.01 0.35
CA ILE A 41 17.43 -31.75 1.59
C ILE A 41 17.10 -33.24 1.38
N ASP A 42 15.87 -33.53 0.90
CA ASP A 42 15.34 -34.90 0.83
C ASP A 42 16.08 -35.78 -0.20
N GLN A 43 16.43 -35.21 -1.34
CA GLN A 43 17.02 -35.99 -2.45
C GLN A 43 18.54 -35.81 -2.55
N GLY A 44 19.08 -34.70 -2.09
CA GLY A 44 20.49 -34.40 -2.12
C GLY A 44 21.20 -34.79 -0.84
N ILE A 45 20.85 -34.15 0.27
CA ILE A 45 21.57 -34.29 1.53
C ILE A 45 21.27 -35.64 2.18
N GLU A 46 20.02 -36.02 2.34
CA GLU A 46 19.65 -37.28 3.00
C GLU A 46 20.15 -38.53 2.23
N LYS A 47 20.15 -38.47 0.88
CA LYS A 47 20.58 -39.55 0.03
C LYS A 47 22.09 -39.50 -0.32
N GLY A 48 22.77 -38.40 0.06
CA GLY A 48 24.19 -38.20 -0.27
C GLY A 48 24.43 -38.00 -1.77
N ASP A 49 23.42 -37.63 -2.56
CA ASP A 49 23.54 -37.45 -4.01
C ASP A 49 23.99 -36.04 -4.36
N MET A 50 25.28 -35.89 -4.65
CA MET A 50 25.87 -34.62 -5.04
C MET A 50 25.29 -34.08 -6.36
N ASN A 51 24.89 -34.95 -7.30
CA ASN A 51 24.28 -34.50 -8.55
C ASN A 51 22.90 -33.88 -8.33
N ALA A 52 22.11 -34.42 -7.41
CA ALA A 52 20.84 -33.84 -7.01
C ALA A 52 21.05 -32.48 -6.36
N ILE A 53 22.02 -32.30 -5.48
CA ILE A 53 22.37 -31.03 -4.85
C ILE A 53 22.71 -29.97 -5.90
N ILE A 54 23.59 -30.32 -6.85
CA ILE A 54 23.99 -29.38 -7.92
C ILE A 54 22.78 -29.01 -8.80
N LYS A 55 21.98 -30.00 -9.20
CA LYS A 55 20.80 -29.80 -10.06
C LYS A 55 19.79 -28.88 -9.41
N TYR A 56 19.37 -29.18 -8.17
CA TYR A 56 18.38 -28.37 -7.46
C TYR A 56 18.96 -27.03 -7.00
N GLY A 57 20.25 -26.96 -6.65
CA GLY A 57 20.96 -25.71 -6.36
C GLY A 57 20.97 -24.75 -7.55
N LEU A 58 21.27 -25.28 -8.76
CA LEU A 58 21.20 -24.48 -9.99
C LEU A 58 19.76 -24.03 -10.29
N LEU A 59 18.77 -24.91 -10.07
CA LEU A 59 17.34 -24.57 -10.23
C LEU A 59 16.93 -23.46 -9.26
N THR A 60 17.34 -23.53 -7.99
CA THR A 60 17.09 -22.47 -6.99
C THR A 60 17.67 -21.15 -7.45
N PHE A 61 18.88 -21.14 -7.94
CA PHE A 61 19.54 -19.95 -8.47
C PHE A 61 18.76 -19.33 -9.65
N LEU A 62 18.33 -20.16 -10.61
CA LEU A 62 17.53 -19.72 -11.76
C LEU A 62 16.17 -19.14 -11.34
N VAL A 63 15.48 -19.81 -10.42
CA VAL A 63 14.17 -19.32 -9.90
C VAL A 63 14.35 -18.02 -9.13
N ALA A 64 15.39 -17.88 -8.31
CA ALA A 64 15.69 -16.66 -7.60
C ALA A 64 16.04 -15.50 -8.54
N ALA A 65 16.83 -15.76 -9.59
CA ALA A 65 17.14 -14.76 -10.60
C ALA A 65 15.88 -14.31 -11.38
N LEU A 66 14.98 -15.25 -11.68
CA LEU A 66 13.70 -14.96 -12.32
C LEU A 66 12.78 -14.15 -11.39
N ALA A 67 12.70 -14.51 -10.10
CA ALA A 67 11.94 -13.75 -9.09
C ALA A 67 12.45 -12.31 -8.99
N LEU A 68 13.77 -12.12 -8.94
CA LEU A 68 14.37 -10.78 -8.92
C LEU A 68 14.00 -9.98 -10.17
N LEU A 69 14.08 -10.58 -11.35
CA LEU A 69 13.73 -9.93 -12.60
C LEU A 69 12.25 -9.52 -12.62
N LEU A 70 11.36 -10.41 -12.20
CA LEU A 70 9.93 -10.12 -12.11
C LEU A 70 9.63 -9.01 -11.10
N GLY A 71 10.31 -9.01 -9.95
CA GLY A 71 10.21 -7.95 -8.93
C GLY A 71 10.68 -6.59 -9.44
N VAL A 72 11.78 -6.55 -10.19
CA VAL A 72 12.28 -5.32 -10.84
C VAL A 72 11.28 -4.80 -11.88
N LEU A 73 10.72 -5.70 -12.71
CA LEU A 73 9.69 -5.33 -13.69
C LEU A 73 8.42 -4.82 -13.01
N ALA A 74 7.95 -5.50 -11.96
CA ALA A 74 6.80 -5.06 -11.17
C ALA A 74 7.04 -3.66 -10.58
N GLY A 75 8.24 -3.41 -10.03
CA GLY A 75 8.63 -2.11 -9.50
C GLY A 75 8.67 -1.01 -10.55
N LYS A 76 9.25 -1.31 -11.72
CA LYS A 76 9.32 -0.39 -12.85
C LYS A 76 7.94 0.03 -13.34
N TYR A 77 7.07 -0.94 -13.63
CA TYR A 77 5.72 -0.64 -14.13
C TYR A 77 4.84 0.02 -13.06
N ALA A 78 5.01 -0.32 -11.78
CA ALA A 78 4.32 0.38 -10.69
C ALA A 78 4.72 1.86 -10.60
N ALA A 79 6.01 2.15 -10.74
CA ALA A 79 6.50 3.53 -10.74
C ALA A 79 5.98 4.30 -11.97
N GLU A 80 6.03 3.69 -13.17
CA GLU A 80 5.52 4.27 -14.40
C GLU A 80 4.01 4.56 -14.32
N ALA A 81 3.22 3.58 -13.87
CA ALA A 81 1.77 3.72 -13.73
C ALA A 81 1.39 4.79 -12.71
N SER A 82 2.01 4.77 -11.51
CA SER A 82 1.69 5.71 -10.45
C SER A 82 2.12 7.14 -10.77
N THR A 83 3.29 7.32 -11.38
CA THR A 83 3.79 8.65 -11.76
C THR A 83 2.96 9.23 -12.92
N GLY A 84 2.65 8.42 -13.93
CA GLY A 84 1.80 8.83 -15.04
C GLY A 84 0.38 9.16 -14.59
N PHE A 85 -0.20 8.34 -13.73
CA PHE A 85 -1.51 8.61 -13.11
C PHE A 85 -1.51 9.95 -12.36
N ALA A 86 -0.47 10.22 -11.54
CA ALA A 86 -0.36 11.46 -10.80
C ALA A 86 -0.16 12.69 -11.72
N GLY A 87 0.58 12.52 -12.83
CA GLY A 87 0.72 13.53 -13.87
C GLY A 87 -0.63 13.90 -14.47
N ASN A 88 -1.35 12.92 -15.01
CA ASN A 88 -2.68 13.12 -15.58
C ASN A 88 -3.69 13.72 -14.58
N LEU A 89 -3.58 13.34 -13.30
CA LEU A 89 -4.43 13.90 -12.25
C LEU A 89 -4.10 15.37 -12.00
N ARG A 90 -2.82 15.76 -11.96
CA ARG A 90 -2.40 17.17 -11.83
C ARG A 90 -2.88 18.01 -13.01
N ASP A 91 -2.74 17.50 -14.22
CA ASP A 91 -3.17 18.19 -15.44
C ASP A 91 -4.70 18.43 -15.40
N ALA A 92 -5.49 17.41 -15.09
CA ALA A 92 -6.94 17.54 -14.96
C ALA A 92 -7.35 18.48 -13.82
N MET A 93 -6.63 18.49 -12.69
CA MET A 93 -6.86 19.43 -11.61
C MET A 93 -6.52 20.87 -12.03
N TYR A 94 -5.41 21.06 -12.72
CA TYR A 94 -4.99 22.37 -13.20
C TYR A 94 -5.99 22.95 -14.22
N GLU A 95 -6.43 22.14 -15.16
CA GLU A 95 -7.48 22.52 -16.13
C GLU A 95 -8.78 22.95 -15.41
N ASN A 96 -9.21 22.18 -14.42
CA ASN A 96 -10.39 22.56 -13.62
C ASN A 96 -10.21 23.88 -12.86
N ILE A 97 -9.00 24.12 -12.30
CA ILE A 97 -8.69 25.37 -11.57
C ILE A 97 -8.77 26.58 -12.51
N GLN A 98 -8.32 26.44 -13.77
CA GLN A 98 -8.43 27.54 -14.76
C GLN A 98 -9.87 27.93 -15.07
N HIS A 99 -10.81 27.02 -14.90
CA HIS A 99 -12.25 27.29 -15.08
C HIS A 99 -12.95 27.77 -13.80
N TYR A 100 -12.23 27.93 -12.67
CA TYR A 100 -12.83 28.43 -11.43
C TYR A 100 -13.18 29.92 -11.53
N SER A 101 -14.37 30.28 -10.98
CA SER A 101 -14.68 31.66 -10.74
C SER A 101 -13.86 32.25 -9.61
N PHE A 102 -13.72 33.58 -9.55
CA PHE A 102 -13.05 34.27 -8.44
C PHE A 102 -13.59 33.85 -7.07
N SER A 103 -14.91 33.70 -6.94
CA SER A 103 -15.55 33.22 -5.71
C SER A 103 -15.13 31.82 -5.30
N ASN A 104 -14.81 30.91 -6.25
CA ASN A 104 -14.30 29.59 -5.95
C ASN A 104 -12.84 29.65 -5.49
N ILE A 105 -12.03 30.52 -6.10
CA ILE A 105 -10.62 30.70 -5.71
C ILE A 105 -10.54 31.23 -4.28
N ASP A 106 -11.37 32.22 -3.92
CA ASP A 106 -11.43 32.78 -2.57
C ASP A 106 -11.85 31.73 -1.53
N LYS A 107 -12.79 30.86 -1.90
CA LYS A 107 -13.27 29.78 -1.02
C LYS A 107 -12.20 28.74 -0.70
N PHE A 108 -11.34 28.38 -1.65
CA PHE A 108 -10.34 27.32 -1.48
C PHE A 108 -8.95 27.80 -1.06
N SER A 109 -8.70 29.08 -1.05
CA SER A 109 -7.40 29.75 -0.90
C SER A 109 -6.34 29.24 -1.89
N THR A 110 -5.48 30.10 -2.37
CA THR A 110 -4.40 29.75 -3.31
C THR A 110 -3.42 28.74 -2.69
N ALA A 111 -3.06 28.92 -1.43
CA ALA A 111 -2.18 28.00 -0.70
C ALA A 111 -2.80 26.59 -0.60
N GLY A 112 -4.10 26.49 -0.33
CA GLY A 112 -4.84 25.22 -0.28
C GLY A 112 -4.88 24.49 -1.62
N LEU A 113 -5.06 25.23 -2.73
CA LEU A 113 -5.03 24.64 -4.08
C LEU A 113 -3.63 24.10 -4.44
N VAL A 114 -2.58 24.84 -4.09
CA VAL A 114 -1.18 24.39 -4.29
C VAL A 114 -0.90 23.12 -3.50
N THR A 115 -1.28 23.07 -2.21
CA THR A 115 -1.10 21.86 -1.39
C THR A 115 -1.82 20.64 -1.98
N ARG A 116 -3.02 20.80 -2.49
CA ARG A 116 -3.76 19.71 -3.16
C ARG A 116 -3.07 19.20 -4.41
N MET A 117 -2.55 20.10 -5.24
CA MET A 117 -1.85 19.73 -6.48
C MET A 117 -0.48 19.09 -6.22
N THR A 118 0.14 19.39 -5.10
CA THR A 118 1.47 18.87 -4.74
C THR A 118 1.37 17.70 -3.78
N THR A 119 1.12 17.97 -2.51
CA THR A 119 1.17 16.98 -1.43
C THR A 119 0.06 15.94 -1.54
N ASP A 120 -1.20 16.36 -1.76
CA ASP A 120 -2.31 15.40 -1.80
C ASP A 120 -2.22 14.49 -3.02
N VAL A 121 -1.86 15.00 -4.19
CA VAL A 121 -1.65 14.16 -5.39
C VAL A 121 -0.48 13.21 -5.19
N THR A 122 0.60 13.63 -4.52
CA THR A 122 1.72 12.73 -4.21
C THR A 122 1.31 11.63 -3.22
N ASN A 123 0.49 11.94 -2.23
CA ASN A 123 -0.08 10.93 -1.32
C ASN A 123 -0.97 9.92 -2.07
N VAL A 124 -1.80 10.39 -2.99
CA VAL A 124 -2.63 9.53 -3.87
C VAL A 124 -1.76 8.67 -4.77
N GLN A 125 -0.68 9.21 -5.34
CA GLN A 125 0.31 8.48 -6.14
C GLN A 125 0.93 7.33 -5.34
N ASN A 126 1.41 7.60 -4.13
CA ASN A 126 2.05 6.61 -3.27
C ASN A 126 1.05 5.52 -2.84
N ALA A 127 -0.18 5.92 -2.48
CA ALA A 127 -1.25 4.98 -2.15
C ALA A 127 -1.60 4.09 -3.33
N PHE A 128 -1.72 4.64 -4.54
CA PHE A 128 -1.98 3.90 -5.76
C PHE A 128 -0.88 2.87 -6.04
N GLN A 129 0.40 3.28 -5.99
CA GLN A 129 1.54 2.39 -6.18
C GLN A 129 1.57 1.24 -5.17
N MET A 130 1.27 1.52 -3.89
CA MET A 130 1.22 0.51 -2.84
C MET A 130 0.07 -0.48 -3.09
N ILE A 131 -1.11 0.01 -3.44
CA ILE A 131 -2.29 -0.81 -3.72
C ILE A 131 -2.02 -1.75 -4.90
N GLU A 132 -1.48 -1.25 -6.02
CA GLU A 132 -1.19 -2.07 -7.21
C GLU A 132 -0.25 -3.24 -6.92
N ARG A 133 0.76 -3.04 -6.07
CA ARG A 133 1.70 -4.11 -5.71
C ARG A 133 1.16 -5.05 -4.64
N MET A 134 0.65 -4.51 -3.52
CA MET A 134 0.32 -5.31 -2.35
C MET A 134 -1.02 -6.02 -2.44
N CYS A 135 -2.05 -5.38 -3.03
CA CYS A 135 -3.39 -5.97 -3.11
C CYS A 135 -3.46 -7.21 -4.00
N VAL A 136 -2.49 -7.41 -4.90
CA VAL A 136 -2.41 -8.62 -5.73
C VAL A 136 -1.36 -9.59 -5.20
N ARG A 137 -0.18 -9.11 -4.84
CA ARG A 137 0.91 -9.96 -4.33
C ARG A 137 0.50 -10.74 -3.08
N ALA A 138 -0.10 -10.07 -2.08
CA ALA A 138 -0.41 -10.72 -0.81
C ALA A 138 -1.45 -11.85 -0.93
N PRO A 139 -2.61 -11.67 -1.61
CA PRO A 139 -3.56 -12.77 -1.83
C PRO A 139 -2.98 -13.91 -2.67
N VAL A 140 -2.24 -13.60 -3.73
CA VAL A 140 -1.62 -14.63 -4.58
C VAL A 140 -0.61 -15.45 -3.78
N HIS A 141 0.25 -14.77 -3.00
CA HIS A 141 1.22 -15.44 -2.14
C HIS A 141 0.53 -16.35 -1.10
N LEU A 142 -0.52 -15.85 -0.44
CA LEU A 142 -1.27 -16.62 0.54
C LEU A 142 -1.94 -17.85 -0.08
N ILE A 143 -2.66 -17.68 -1.21
CA ILE A 143 -3.36 -18.77 -1.88
C ILE A 143 -2.37 -19.82 -2.37
N PHE A 144 -1.29 -19.37 -3.01
CA PHE A 144 -0.30 -20.29 -3.55
C PHE A 144 0.51 -21.00 -2.46
N ALA A 145 0.83 -20.33 -1.36
CA ALA A 145 1.47 -20.94 -0.20
C ALA A 145 0.59 -21.99 0.47
N LEU A 146 -0.71 -21.71 0.63
CA LEU A 146 -1.68 -22.70 1.14
C LEU A 146 -1.81 -23.90 0.19
N PHE A 147 -1.89 -23.65 -1.12
CA PHE A 147 -1.95 -24.71 -2.12
C PHE A 147 -0.72 -25.62 -2.04
N MET A 148 0.48 -25.04 -2.01
CA MET A 148 1.73 -25.79 -1.88
C MET A 148 1.82 -26.54 -0.55
N SER A 149 1.36 -25.93 0.54
CA SER A 149 1.30 -26.57 1.86
C SER A 149 0.42 -27.84 1.85
N VAL A 150 -0.76 -27.78 1.17
CA VAL A 150 -1.64 -28.95 1.04
C VAL A 150 -0.99 -30.02 0.17
N MET A 151 -0.35 -29.64 -0.93
CA MET A 151 0.32 -30.58 -1.84
C MET A 151 1.49 -31.32 -1.19
N ILE A 152 2.25 -30.65 -0.33
CA ILE A 152 3.46 -31.23 0.30
C ILE A 152 3.14 -31.84 1.66
N GLY A 153 2.39 -31.13 2.49
CA GLY A 153 2.13 -31.49 3.89
C GLY A 153 0.90 -32.37 4.13
N GLY A 154 0.08 -32.62 3.08
CA GLY A 154 -1.12 -33.45 3.20
C GLY A 154 -2.04 -33.00 4.35
N PRO A 155 -2.45 -33.93 5.27
CA PRO A 155 -3.34 -33.59 6.38
C PRO A 155 -2.80 -32.55 7.36
N LEU A 156 -1.47 -32.44 7.51
CA LEU A 156 -0.83 -31.45 8.37
C LEU A 156 -1.06 -30.02 7.89
N ALA A 157 -1.32 -29.83 6.59
CA ALA A 157 -1.63 -28.52 6.04
C ALA A 157 -2.93 -27.92 6.59
N LEU A 158 -3.82 -28.75 7.13
CA LEU A 158 -5.08 -28.29 7.75
C LEU A 158 -4.82 -27.37 8.94
N VAL A 159 -3.72 -27.57 9.65
CA VAL A 159 -3.29 -26.67 10.75
C VAL A 159 -3.06 -25.24 10.25
N PHE A 160 -2.43 -25.09 9.06
CA PHE A 160 -2.19 -23.76 8.46
C PHE A 160 -3.50 -23.12 7.99
N VAL A 161 -4.42 -23.89 7.42
CA VAL A 161 -5.74 -23.37 7.02
C VAL A 161 -6.51 -22.84 8.23
N VAL A 162 -6.53 -23.60 9.32
CA VAL A 162 -7.17 -23.19 10.59
C VAL A 162 -6.48 -21.93 11.15
N ALA A 163 -5.16 -21.91 11.13
CA ALA A 163 -4.39 -20.76 11.61
C ALA A 163 -4.69 -19.48 10.80
N VAL A 164 -4.81 -19.58 9.48
CA VAL A 164 -5.16 -18.44 8.62
C VAL A 164 -6.57 -17.93 8.93
N VAL A 165 -7.55 -18.82 9.05
CA VAL A 165 -8.93 -18.45 9.40
C VAL A 165 -8.97 -17.77 10.78
N PHE A 166 -8.27 -18.32 11.76
CA PHE A 166 -8.14 -17.73 13.09
C PHE A 166 -7.50 -16.33 13.03
N LEU A 167 -6.40 -16.20 12.30
CA LEU A 167 -5.69 -14.92 12.13
C LEU A 167 -6.60 -13.86 11.49
N VAL A 168 -7.33 -14.21 10.44
CA VAL A 168 -8.28 -13.31 9.77
C VAL A 168 -9.39 -12.88 10.74
N ALA A 169 -9.93 -13.80 11.54
CA ALA A 169 -10.96 -13.50 12.54
C ALA A 169 -10.42 -12.53 13.62
N VAL A 170 -9.20 -12.77 14.12
CA VAL A 170 -8.54 -11.88 15.10
C VAL A 170 -8.29 -10.50 14.49
N LEU A 171 -7.73 -10.43 13.28
CA LEU A 171 -7.49 -9.16 12.61
C LEU A 171 -8.80 -8.39 12.38
N ALA A 172 -9.85 -9.05 11.92
CA ALA A 172 -11.15 -8.43 11.73
C ALA A 172 -11.72 -7.89 13.05
N SER A 173 -11.59 -8.64 14.16
CA SER A 173 -12.04 -8.23 15.50
C SER A 173 -11.31 -6.99 16.03
N ILE A 174 -10.06 -6.80 15.62
CA ILE A 174 -9.26 -5.61 15.98
C ILE A 174 -9.58 -4.44 15.03
N MET A 175 -9.64 -4.69 13.72
CA MET A 175 -9.82 -3.62 12.72
C MET A 175 -11.16 -2.91 12.86
N VAL A 176 -12.26 -3.67 13.08
CA VAL A 176 -13.61 -3.08 13.13
C VAL A 176 -13.76 -2.02 14.25
N PRO A 177 -13.36 -2.27 15.51
CA PRO A 177 -13.40 -1.23 16.55
C PRO A 177 -12.35 -0.12 16.31
N THR A 178 -11.20 -0.45 15.74
CA THR A 178 -10.12 0.50 15.48
C THR A 178 -10.58 1.63 14.56
N PHE A 179 -11.35 1.37 13.51
CA PHE A 179 -11.91 2.42 12.65
C PHE A 179 -12.75 3.43 13.43
N LYS A 180 -13.59 2.97 14.35
CA LYS A 180 -14.41 3.86 15.21
C LYS A 180 -13.55 4.72 16.14
N ILE A 181 -12.43 4.16 16.63
CA ILE A 181 -11.49 4.88 17.48
C ILE A 181 -10.78 5.97 16.66
N PHE A 182 -10.32 5.66 15.46
CA PHE A 182 -9.70 6.65 14.57
C PHE A 182 -10.64 7.80 14.24
N ASP A 183 -11.90 7.55 13.90
CA ASP A 183 -12.88 8.62 13.66
C ASP A 183 -13.02 9.57 14.86
N ARG A 184 -12.96 9.04 16.10
CA ARG A 184 -12.98 9.85 17.31
C ARG A 184 -11.69 10.62 17.49
N VAL A 185 -10.56 10.00 17.24
CA VAL A 185 -9.24 10.65 17.32
C VAL A 185 -9.15 11.81 16.33
N PHE A 186 -9.57 11.62 15.07
CA PHE A 186 -9.58 12.71 14.07
C PHE A 186 -10.46 13.87 14.49
N LYS A 187 -11.67 13.62 15.01
CA LYS A 187 -12.53 14.69 15.54
C LYS A 187 -11.87 15.46 16.69
N ASN A 188 -11.15 14.76 17.58
CA ASN A 188 -10.44 15.41 18.67
C ASN A 188 -9.25 16.25 18.14
N TYR A 189 -8.54 15.77 17.11
CA TYR A 189 -7.50 16.57 16.43
C TYR A 189 -8.06 17.82 15.77
N ASP A 190 -9.21 17.72 15.12
CA ASP A 190 -9.87 18.89 14.51
C ASP A 190 -10.25 19.92 15.58
N ASN A 191 -10.80 19.49 16.72
CA ASN A 191 -11.14 20.36 17.85
C ASN A 191 -9.89 21.00 18.45
N LEU A 192 -8.80 20.22 18.63
CA LEU A 192 -7.52 20.72 19.12
C LEU A 192 -6.96 21.79 18.18
N ASN A 193 -6.93 21.50 16.88
CA ASN A 193 -6.44 22.46 15.88
C ASN A 193 -7.28 23.74 15.87
N ALA A 194 -8.60 23.65 15.98
CA ALA A 194 -9.48 24.79 16.07
C ALA A 194 -9.19 25.65 17.33
N SER A 195 -9.00 25.00 18.48
CA SER A 195 -8.63 25.68 19.74
C SER A 195 -7.27 26.36 19.66
N VAL A 196 -6.27 25.68 19.09
CA VAL A 196 -4.94 26.27 18.88
C VAL A 196 -5.01 27.48 17.92
N GLN A 197 -5.78 27.36 16.84
CA GLN A 197 -5.95 28.46 15.88
C GLN A 197 -6.69 29.65 16.50
N GLU A 198 -7.69 29.41 17.33
CA GLU A 198 -8.39 30.43 18.11
C GLU A 198 -7.41 31.12 19.06
N ASN A 199 -6.64 30.37 19.84
CA ASN A 199 -5.67 30.92 20.77
C ASN A 199 -4.58 31.74 20.08
N VAL A 200 -4.00 31.24 18.98
CA VAL A 200 -2.98 31.96 18.21
C VAL A 200 -3.56 33.26 17.62
N SER A 201 -4.79 33.23 17.12
CA SER A 201 -5.46 34.40 16.56
C SER A 201 -5.79 35.44 17.64
N ALA A 202 -6.21 34.97 18.81
CA ALA A 202 -6.61 35.83 19.95
C ALA A 202 -5.45 36.20 20.88
N ILE A 203 -4.22 35.73 20.66
CA ILE A 203 -3.09 35.85 21.58
C ILE A 203 -2.78 37.31 21.99
N ARG A 204 -3.03 38.26 21.08
CA ARG A 204 -2.85 39.71 21.39
C ARG A 204 -3.88 40.19 22.42
N VAL A 205 -5.11 39.69 22.34
CA VAL A 205 -6.20 40.03 23.25
C VAL A 205 -5.94 39.38 24.60
N VAL A 206 -5.56 38.10 24.66
CA VAL A 206 -5.22 37.39 25.88
C VAL A 206 -4.05 38.11 26.64
N LYS A 207 -3.02 38.48 25.91
CA LYS A 207 -1.87 39.24 26.47
C LYS A 207 -2.25 40.64 26.93
N SER A 208 -3.08 41.37 26.19
CA SER A 208 -3.47 42.74 26.58
C SER A 208 -4.37 42.76 27.83
N PHE A 209 -5.11 41.71 28.11
CA PHE A 209 -5.96 41.58 29.29
C PHE A 209 -5.35 40.73 30.42
N VAL A 210 -4.11 40.25 30.28
CA VAL A 210 -3.38 39.39 31.27
C VAL A 210 -4.20 38.19 31.73
N ARG A 211 -4.94 37.53 30.77
CA ARG A 211 -5.82 36.40 31.01
C ARG A 211 -5.19 35.05 30.66
N GLU A 212 -3.87 34.91 30.79
CA GLU A 212 -3.13 33.68 30.47
C GLU A 212 -3.56 32.49 31.34
N GLY A 213 -3.93 32.72 32.62
CA GLY A 213 -4.39 31.69 33.52
C GLY A 213 -5.74 31.08 33.11
N PHE A 214 -6.64 31.89 32.59
CA PHE A 214 -7.98 31.41 32.12
C PHE A 214 -7.86 30.56 30.87
N GLU A 215 -6.91 30.88 29.98
CA GLU A 215 -6.70 30.13 28.74
C GLU A 215 -6.00 28.78 28.96
N ASN A 216 -5.20 28.66 30.05
CA ASN A 216 -4.57 27.40 30.43
C ASN A 216 -5.55 26.40 31.07
N GLU A 217 -6.71 26.85 31.59
CA GLU A 217 -7.73 25.99 32.17
C GLU A 217 -8.77 25.49 31.13
N LYS A 218 -8.80 26.07 29.95
CA LYS A 218 -9.70 25.72 28.84
C LYS A 218 -9.10 24.58 27.99
#